data_f5129db23be8ff5cff4a2d00b2e37adf
#
_entry.id   f5129db23be8ff5cff4a2d00b2e37adf
#
_cell.length_a   1.000
_cell.length_b   1.000
_cell.length_c   1.000
_cell.angle_alpha   90.00
_cell.angle_beta   90.00
_cell.angle_gamma   90.00
#
_symmetry.space_group_name_H-M   'P 1'
#
loop_
_entity.id
_entity.type
_entity.pdbx_description
1 polymer ?
#
loop_
_entity_poly.entity_id
_entity_poly.type
_entity_poly.pdbx_seq_one_letter_code
_entity_poly.pdbx_strand_id
1 'polypeptide(L)'
;MSKLGSLHNYISFENLNKDTIESQKPYYSMIQRCEELEKNLIFIENIISEEFNIKYEKYKNYEYFKIHLDEDIALKEKKFNENYFDLIENEINEDYKKIKEQIKLNKSLTEHYLSLLEFKYFLEKIFLLFSSGEIIVNENLNESEESIINNIEEEKVNNFNINYIAGLCNVQDRLKISKSIFRKGKNRAVPNFFDIKIREKNNKVKNYFENKVIYLICIQGNYLKNKIKEILTLYNCSIHLFPHNINLFEKINNVNKEIIEKKKLMSEGHDLIKNLLASKEKINNFREWNNIDNLSEDNQNLNLSEYHLYLGYLKMQKLIYQNLNKCLEFGQFYIGEVWIPEIYFDKLQQELKTLLNENERLILPQFDDFIPENNRKFPTFFRTNDFSSSFQDIVNTYGIPRYKEANPGLFTIITFPFLFGVMFGDIGHGSLLLFLSLYICFKKNYIYNTDSILKPLINFRYFLLIMSIFSFFCGLIYNDFMGIPLSFLY
;
A
#
# COMPACT_ATOMS: atom_id res chain seq x y z
N MET A 1 22.66 -21.41 9.92
CA MET A 1 22.30 -20.23 9.15
C MET A 1 21.42 -19.25 9.93
N SER A 2 20.31 -19.64 10.57
CA SER A 2 19.43 -18.68 11.29
C SER A 2 20.12 -17.97 12.45
N LYS A 3 20.99 -18.64 13.25
CA LYS A 3 21.79 -17.99 14.29
C LYS A 3 22.98 -17.19 13.73
N LEU A 4 23.56 -17.57 12.60
CA LEU A 4 24.50 -16.70 11.87
C LEU A 4 23.81 -15.42 11.38
N GLY A 5 22.50 -15.47 11.10
CA GLY A 5 21.68 -14.30 10.78
C GLY A 5 21.52 -13.33 11.94
N SER A 6 21.54 -13.75 13.19
CA SER A 6 21.51 -12.85 14.36
C SER A 6 22.79 -12.00 14.47
N LEU A 7 23.90 -12.47 13.91
CA LEU A 7 25.17 -11.78 13.80
C LEU A 7 25.34 -11.06 12.43
N HIS A 8 24.26 -10.90 11.68
CA HIS A 8 24.24 -10.37 10.32
C HIS A 8 24.99 -9.04 10.14
N ASN A 9 25.02 -8.19 11.15
CA ASN A 9 25.72 -6.91 11.08
C ASN A 9 27.26 -7.05 11.06
N TYR A 10 27.79 -8.24 11.38
CA TYR A 10 29.22 -8.48 11.54
C TYR A 10 29.78 -9.55 10.59
N ILE A 11 28.90 -10.30 9.93
CA ILE A 11 29.27 -11.43 9.08
C ILE A 11 28.95 -11.10 7.61
N SER A 12 29.96 -11.21 6.74
CA SER A 12 29.77 -11.06 5.30
C SER A 12 30.12 -12.36 4.59
N PHE A 13 29.14 -12.95 3.90
CA PHE A 13 29.36 -14.14 3.06
C PHE A 13 29.92 -13.72 1.71
N GLU A 14 31.05 -14.30 1.32
CA GLU A 14 31.60 -14.14 -0.02
C GLU A 14 30.86 -15.06 -1.00
N ASN A 15 30.63 -14.59 -2.20
CA ASN A 15 29.96 -15.38 -3.23
C ASN A 15 31.01 -16.23 -3.96
N LEU A 16 31.00 -17.54 -3.71
CA LEU A 16 31.85 -18.51 -4.39
C LEU A 16 31.31 -18.91 -5.75
N ASN A 17 30.00 -18.66 -6.01
CA ASN A 17 29.29 -19.01 -7.25
C ASN A 17 29.15 -17.79 -8.17
N LYS A 18 30.20 -16.96 -8.33
CA LYS A 18 30.16 -15.72 -9.16
C LYS A 18 29.88 -15.99 -10.64
N ASP A 19 30.36 -17.12 -11.15
CA ASP A 19 30.29 -17.47 -12.56
C ASP A 19 28.99 -18.15 -12.96
N THR A 20 28.14 -18.54 -11.99
CA THR A 20 26.86 -19.18 -12.26
C THR A 20 25.76 -18.15 -12.42
N ILE A 21 24.93 -18.30 -13.46
CA ILE A 21 23.72 -17.49 -13.66
C ILE A 21 22.78 -17.69 -12.46
N GLU A 22 22.12 -16.63 -12.01
CA GLU A 22 21.26 -16.69 -10.83
C GLU A 22 20.16 -17.76 -10.91
N SER A 23 19.59 -17.97 -12.11
CA SER A 23 18.57 -19.00 -12.35
C SER A 23 19.06 -20.44 -12.23
N GLN A 24 20.37 -20.67 -12.29
CA GLN A 24 20.99 -22.02 -12.19
C GLN A 24 21.40 -22.35 -10.76
N LYS A 25 21.28 -21.43 -9.82
CA LYS A 25 21.62 -21.65 -8.42
C LYS A 25 20.62 -22.60 -7.75
N PRO A 26 21.07 -23.51 -6.86
CA PRO A 26 20.22 -24.59 -6.33
C PRO A 26 18.97 -24.08 -5.59
N TYR A 27 19.04 -22.95 -4.91
CA TYR A 27 17.92 -22.41 -4.12
C TYR A 27 17.17 -21.26 -4.82
N TYR A 28 17.36 -21.06 -6.12
CA TYR A 28 16.68 -19.99 -6.86
C TYR A 28 15.16 -20.14 -6.83
N SER A 29 14.65 -21.34 -7.04
CA SER A 29 13.21 -21.63 -6.98
C SER A 29 12.59 -21.34 -5.61
N MET A 30 13.31 -21.67 -4.52
CA MET A 30 12.85 -21.39 -3.17
C MET A 30 12.81 -19.89 -2.86
N ILE A 31 13.79 -19.14 -3.37
CA ILE A 31 13.79 -17.67 -3.24
C ILE A 31 12.60 -17.07 -3.98
N GLN A 32 12.29 -17.54 -5.20
CA GLN A 32 11.13 -17.06 -5.95
C GLN A 32 9.81 -17.38 -5.21
N ARG A 33 9.65 -18.59 -4.67
CA ARG A 33 8.48 -18.94 -3.83
C ARG A 33 8.34 -17.97 -2.64
N CYS A 34 9.44 -17.70 -1.92
CA CYS A 34 9.42 -16.73 -0.80
C CYS A 34 9.02 -15.32 -1.27
N GLU A 35 9.51 -14.87 -2.44
CA GLU A 35 9.19 -13.54 -2.98
C GLU A 35 7.73 -13.42 -3.42
N GLU A 36 7.18 -14.48 -3.97
CA GLU A 36 5.75 -14.53 -4.35
C GLU A 36 4.86 -14.46 -3.10
N LEU A 37 5.16 -15.25 -2.08
CA LEU A 37 4.44 -15.22 -0.81
C LEU A 37 4.59 -13.88 -0.08
N GLU A 38 5.76 -13.27 -0.11
CA GLU A 38 5.98 -11.92 0.43
C GLU A 38 5.09 -10.88 -0.26
N LYS A 39 4.97 -10.93 -1.59
CA LYS A 39 4.07 -10.05 -2.36
C LYS A 39 2.59 -10.27 -1.98
N ASN A 40 2.18 -11.53 -1.82
CA ASN A 40 0.81 -11.85 -1.44
C ASN A 40 0.48 -11.34 -0.04
N LEU A 41 1.39 -11.45 0.93
CA LEU A 41 1.22 -10.90 2.28
C LEU A 41 1.20 -9.38 2.30
N ILE A 42 2.08 -8.70 1.56
CA ILE A 42 2.07 -7.24 1.45
C ILE A 42 0.75 -6.75 0.84
N PHE A 43 0.20 -7.48 -0.13
CA PHE A 43 -1.12 -7.16 -0.70
C PHE A 43 -2.22 -7.25 0.37
N ILE A 44 -2.23 -8.31 1.19
CA ILE A 44 -3.18 -8.48 2.30
C ILE A 44 -3.00 -7.34 3.33
N GLU A 45 -1.76 -7.00 3.72
CA GLU A 45 -1.44 -5.91 4.65
C GLU A 45 -1.96 -4.55 4.14
N ASN A 46 -1.78 -4.26 2.85
CA ASN A 46 -2.27 -3.03 2.25
C ASN A 46 -3.80 -2.93 2.31
N ILE A 47 -4.51 -4.02 2.05
CA ILE A 47 -5.97 -4.04 2.14
C ILE A 47 -6.44 -3.79 3.58
N ILE A 48 -5.78 -4.43 4.55
CA ILE A 48 -6.08 -4.23 5.97
C ILE A 48 -5.89 -2.77 6.37
N SER A 49 -4.80 -2.14 5.92
CA SER A 49 -4.50 -0.75 6.26
C SER A 49 -5.45 0.24 5.57
N GLU A 50 -5.80 0.01 4.29
CA GLU A 50 -6.63 0.93 3.49
C GLU A 50 -8.12 0.82 3.82
N GLU A 51 -8.65 -0.39 3.95
CA GLU A 51 -10.09 -0.59 4.14
C GLU A 51 -10.51 -0.56 5.62
N PHE A 52 -9.66 -1.06 6.51
CA PHE A 52 -10.01 -1.21 7.93
C PHE A 52 -9.32 -0.20 8.85
N ASN A 53 -8.40 0.63 8.33
CA ASN A 53 -7.57 1.57 9.10
C ASN A 53 -6.84 0.92 10.30
N ILE A 54 -6.58 -0.39 10.22
CA ILE A 54 -5.85 -1.13 11.24
C ILE A 54 -4.36 -1.04 10.90
N LYS A 55 -3.59 -0.45 11.80
CA LYS A 55 -2.13 -0.43 11.70
C LYS A 55 -1.56 -1.47 12.64
N TYR A 56 -0.84 -2.42 12.08
CA TYR A 56 -0.11 -3.41 12.88
C TYR A 56 1.25 -2.88 13.30
N GLU A 57 1.61 -3.11 14.53
CA GLU A 57 2.97 -2.83 14.98
C GLU A 57 3.93 -3.95 14.52
N LYS A 58 5.06 -3.56 13.94
CA LYS A 58 6.10 -4.51 13.54
C LYS A 58 6.83 -5.04 14.78
N TYR A 59 7.25 -6.31 14.74
CA TYR A 59 8.10 -6.87 15.79
C TYR A 59 9.35 -6.01 15.98
N LYS A 60 9.51 -5.45 17.17
CA LYS A 60 10.64 -4.57 17.53
C LYS A 60 11.85 -5.34 18.04
N ASN A 61 11.61 -6.50 18.65
CA ASN A 61 12.65 -7.34 19.24
C ASN A 61 12.73 -8.67 18.51
N TYR A 62 13.92 -8.99 18.00
CA TYR A 62 14.19 -10.24 17.28
C TYR A 62 14.04 -11.48 18.17
N GLU A 63 14.46 -11.40 19.44
CA GLU A 63 14.33 -12.51 20.38
C GLU A 63 12.87 -12.87 20.65
N TYR A 64 12.04 -11.86 20.86
CA TYR A 64 10.60 -12.03 21.05
C TYR A 64 9.91 -12.63 19.79
N PHE A 65 10.26 -12.11 18.62
CA PHE A 65 9.80 -12.67 17.35
C PHE A 65 10.19 -14.15 17.20
N LYS A 66 11.42 -14.49 17.58
CA LYS A 66 11.94 -15.86 17.47
C LYS A 66 11.22 -16.84 18.38
N ILE A 67 10.96 -16.46 19.64
CA ILE A 67 10.22 -17.30 20.59
C ILE A 67 8.84 -17.64 20.03
N HIS A 68 8.08 -16.64 19.57
CA HIS A 68 6.76 -16.86 18.99
C HIS A 68 6.80 -17.68 17.72
N LEU A 69 7.80 -17.49 16.88
CA LEU A 69 8.00 -18.29 15.68
C LEU A 69 8.27 -19.76 16.02
N ASP A 70 9.17 -20.03 16.96
CA ASP A 70 9.52 -21.38 17.35
C ASP A 70 8.31 -22.12 18.00
N GLU A 71 7.47 -21.41 18.76
CA GLU A 71 6.21 -21.92 19.31
C GLU A 71 5.18 -22.25 18.21
N ASP A 72 4.99 -21.36 17.25
CA ASP A 72 4.03 -21.56 16.15
C ASP A 72 4.47 -22.72 15.25
N ILE A 73 5.76 -22.81 14.94
CA ILE A 73 6.35 -23.94 14.21
C ILE A 73 6.05 -25.27 14.93
N ALA A 74 6.35 -25.33 16.23
CA ALA A 74 6.15 -26.55 17.01
C ALA A 74 4.68 -26.97 17.10
N LEU A 75 3.75 -26.01 17.20
CA LEU A 75 2.30 -26.27 17.25
C LEU A 75 1.77 -26.75 15.90
N LYS A 76 2.14 -26.09 14.81
CA LYS A 76 1.64 -26.40 13.46
C LYS A 76 2.23 -27.70 12.91
N GLU A 77 3.53 -27.95 13.06
CA GLU A 77 4.15 -29.20 12.64
C GLU A 77 3.60 -30.40 13.39
N LYS A 78 3.35 -30.31 14.71
CA LYS A 78 2.69 -31.37 15.48
C LYS A 78 1.26 -31.63 15.05
N LYS A 79 0.53 -30.58 14.64
CA LYS A 79 -0.88 -30.68 14.27
C LYS A 79 -1.07 -31.28 12.89
N PHE A 80 -0.23 -30.95 11.93
CA PHE A 80 -0.44 -31.27 10.50
C PHE A 80 0.56 -32.31 9.96
N ASN A 81 1.64 -32.62 10.67
CA ASN A 81 2.70 -33.54 10.21
C ASN A 81 3.35 -33.14 8.88
N GLU A 82 3.33 -31.87 8.55
CA GLU A 82 3.87 -31.28 7.31
C GLU A 82 4.94 -30.24 7.64
N ASN A 83 5.77 -29.93 6.66
CA ASN A 83 6.77 -28.87 6.82
C ASN A 83 6.09 -27.52 7.03
N TYR A 84 6.55 -26.76 8.01
CA TYR A 84 5.98 -25.45 8.36
C TYR A 84 5.93 -24.48 7.16
N PHE A 85 6.94 -24.50 6.29
CA PHE A 85 6.95 -23.66 5.08
C PHE A 85 5.79 -23.97 4.14
N ASP A 86 5.53 -25.24 3.86
CA ASP A 86 4.46 -25.65 2.94
C ASP A 86 3.07 -25.39 3.54
N LEU A 87 2.93 -25.51 4.87
CA LEU A 87 1.70 -25.13 5.59
C LEU A 87 1.38 -23.64 5.42
N ILE A 88 2.37 -22.79 5.69
CA ILE A 88 2.21 -21.33 5.54
C ILE A 88 1.92 -20.96 4.09
N GLU A 89 2.60 -21.59 3.13
CA GLU A 89 2.36 -21.34 1.70
C GLU A 89 0.91 -21.63 1.32
N ASN A 90 0.38 -22.76 1.76
CA ASN A 90 -1.01 -23.14 1.51
C ASN A 90 -1.99 -22.15 2.16
N GLU A 91 -1.78 -21.81 3.45
CA GLU A 91 -2.62 -20.84 4.18
C GLU A 91 -2.62 -19.46 3.49
N ILE A 92 -1.44 -18.92 3.18
CA ILE A 92 -1.33 -17.60 2.55
C ILE A 92 -2.01 -17.59 1.16
N ASN A 93 -1.78 -18.63 0.35
CA ASN A 93 -2.35 -18.70 -0.98
C ASN A 93 -3.87 -18.87 -0.96
N GLU A 94 -4.42 -19.62 0.01
CA GLU A 94 -5.87 -19.74 0.19
C GLU A 94 -6.48 -18.40 0.63
N ASP A 95 -5.90 -17.74 1.63
CA ASP A 95 -6.38 -16.46 2.13
C ASP A 95 -6.30 -15.39 1.05
N TYR A 96 -5.18 -15.33 0.31
CA TYR A 96 -5.01 -14.43 -0.83
C TYR A 96 -6.08 -14.63 -1.91
N LYS A 97 -6.37 -15.89 -2.29
CA LYS A 97 -7.40 -16.21 -3.27
C LYS A 97 -8.79 -15.76 -2.79
N LYS A 98 -9.16 -16.14 -1.55
CA LYS A 98 -10.46 -15.77 -0.93
C LYS A 98 -10.64 -14.24 -0.90
N ILE A 99 -9.64 -13.51 -0.42
CA ILE A 99 -9.67 -12.04 -0.33
C ILE A 99 -9.76 -11.41 -1.73
N LYS A 100 -8.95 -11.86 -2.68
CA LYS A 100 -8.94 -11.34 -4.05
C LYS A 100 -10.26 -11.55 -4.78
N GLU A 101 -10.86 -12.74 -4.64
CA GLU A 101 -12.17 -13.05 -5.19
C GLU A 101 -13.26 -12.16 -4.58
N GLN A 102 -13.23 -11.99 -3.26
CA GLN A 102 -14.21 -11.16 -2.57
C GLN A 102 -14.09 -9.68 -2.94
N ILE A 103 -12.87 -9.16 -3.11
CA ILE A 103 -12.64 -7.79 -3.59
C ILE A 103 -13.17 -7.62 -5.01
N LYS A 104 -12.93 -8.60 -5.90
CA LYS A 104 -13.47 -8.57 -7.26
C LYS A 104 -15.00 -8.55 -7.27
N LEU A 105 -15.62 -9.37 -6.42
CA LEU A 105 -17.08 -9.39 -6.24
C LEU A 105 -17.60 -8.05 -5.70
N ASN A 106 -16.97 -7.52 -4.65
CA ASN A 106 -17.34 -6.23 -4.09
C ASN A 106 -17.20 -5.09 -5.12
N LYS A 107 -16.16 -5.11 -5.96
CA LYS A 107 -15.98 -4.13 -7.03
C LYS A 107 -17.11 -4.22 -8.06
N SER A 108 -17.46 -5.41 -8.52
CA SER A 108 -18.57 -5.59 -9.45
C SER A 108 -19.92 -5.19 -8.85
N LEU A 109 -20.14 -5.49 -7.56
CA LEU A 109 -21.32 -5.03 -6.83
C LEU A 109 -21.39 -3.51 -6.70
N THR A 110 -20.25 -2.83 -6.46
CA THR A 110 -20.21 -1.36 -6.39
C THR A 110 -20.51 -0.73 -7.76
N GLU A 111 -19.99 -1.26 -8.85
CA GLU A 111 -20.29 -0.79 -10.21
C GLU A 111 -21.77 -0.96 -10.53
N HIS A 112 -22.35 -2.12 -10.20
CA HIS A 112 -23.79 -2.36 -10.38
C HIS A 112 -24.67 -1.46 -9.48
N TYR A 113 -24.28 -1.26 -8.24
CA TYR A 113 -24.95 -0.32 -7.32
C TYR A 113 -24.94 1.11 -7.85
N LEU A 114 -23.80 1.58 -8.40
CA LEU A 114 -23.71 2.90 -8.99
C LEU A 114 -24.60 3.01 -10.23
N SER A 115 -24.68 1.99 -11.07
CA SER A 115 -25.56 1.98 -12.25
C SER A 115 -27.05 2.02 -11.86
N LEU A 116 -27.45 1.34 -10.79
CA LEU A 116 -28.80 1.40 -10.26
C LEU A 116 -29.14 2.78 -9.66
N LEU A 117 -28.18 3.42 -8.99
CA LEU A 117 -28.35 4.81 -8.52
C LEU A 117 -28.47 5.79 -9.68
N GLU A 118 -27.67 5.63 -10.74
CA GLU A 118 -27.82 6.43 -11.97
C GLU A 118 -29.24 6.31 -12.52
N PHE A 119 -29.72 5.08 -12.64
CA PHE A 119 -31.06 4.82 -13.15
C PHE A 119 -32.17 5.39 -12.23
N LYS A 120 -32.00 5.31 -10.92
CA LYS A 120 -32.92 5.93 -9.95
C LYS A 120 -32.98 7.45 -10.13
N TYR A 121 -31.85 8.14 -10.12
CA TYR A 121 -31.82 9.61 -10.28
C TYR A 121 -32.41 10.03 -11.63
N PHE A 122 -32.20 9.24 -12.66
CA PHE A 122 -32.80 9.42 -13.96
C PHE A 122 -34.34 9.30 -13.89
N LEU A 123 -34.89 8.24 -13.29
CA LEU A 123 -36.32 8.06 -13.15
C LEU A 123 -36.96 9.12 -12.26
N GLU A 124 -36.35 9.54 -11.18
CA GLU A 124 -36.83 10.65 -10.33
C GLU A 124 -36.90 11.96 -11.12
N LYS A 125 -35.91 12.24 -11.96
CA LYS A 125 -35.92 13.47 -12.78
C LYS A 125 -37.00 13.42 -13.84
N ILE A 126 -37.19 12.30 -14.52
CA ILE A 126 -38.26 12.11 -15.47
C ILE A 126 -39.62 12.28 -14.80
N PHE A 127 -39.81 11.67 -13.64
CA PHE A 127 -41.07 11.81 -12.90
C PHE A 127 -41.39 13.28 -12.57
N LEU A 128 -40.38 14.08 -12.19
CA LEU A 128 -40.56 15.51 -11.97
C LEU A 128 -40.92 16.26 -13.24
N LEU A 129 -40.31 15.91 -14.39
CA LEU A 129 -40.60 16.54 -15.67
C LEU A 129 -42.00 16.20 -16.20
N PHE A 130 -42.52 15.02 -15.93
CA PHE A 130 -43.89 14.63 -16.20
C PHE A 130 -44.87 15.39 -15.30
N SER A 131 -44.57 15.49 -14.00
CA SER A 131 -45.46 16.19 -13.07
C SER A 131 -45.52 17.71 -13.30
N SER A 132 -44.47 18.31 -13.88
CA SER A 132 -44.43 19.73 -14.25
C SER A 132 -45.08 20.05 -15.60
N GLY A 133 -45.49 19.04 -16.37
CA GLY A 133 -46.09 19.22 -17.70
C GLY A 133 -45.09 19.62 -18.80
N GLU A 134 -43.80 19.58 -18.53
CA GLU A 134 -42.74 19.93 -19.53
C GLU A 134 -42.55 18.85 -20.60
N ILE A 135 -43.06 17.65 -20.39
CA ILE A 135 -43.04 16.55 -21.36
C ILE A 135 -44.43 16.01 -21.53
N ILE A 136 -44.95 16.11 -22.75
CA ILE A 136 -46.23 15.52 -23.15
C ILE A 136 -45.94 14.18 -23.84
N VAL A 137 -46.39 13.10 -23.26
CA VAL A 137 -46.37 11.77 -23.91
C VAL A 137 -47.73 11.57 -24.55
N ASN A 138 -47.75 11.42 -25.89
CA ASN A 138 -48.97 11.01 -26.56
C ASN A 138 -49.35 9.61 -26.09
N GLU A 139 -50.44 9.50 -25.36
CA GLU A 139 -50.97 8.25 -24.78
C GLU A 139 -51.54 7.26 -25.82
N ASN A 140 -51.50 7.58 -27.10
CA ASN A 140 -52.18 6.79 -28.14
C ASN A 140 -51.27 5.86 -28.95
N LEU A 141 -50.46 5.02 -28.31
CA LEU A 141 -49.75 3.94 -28.97
C LEU A 141 -49.78 2.61 -28.18
N ASN A 142 -50.97 2.15 -27.76
CA ASN A 142 -51.20 0.79 -27.37
C ASN A 142 -52.59 0.35 -27.75
N GLU A 143 -52.81 0.15 -29.05
CA GLU A 143 -53.84 -0.80 -29.49
C GLU A 143 -53.39 -1.46 -30.77
N SER A 144 -53.11 -2.74 -30.64
CA SER A 144 -53.25 -3.81 -31.64
C SER A 144 -52.74 -3.57 -33.06
N GLU A 145 -51.64 -4.22 -33.39
CA GLU A 145 -51.11 -4.36 -34.77
C GLU A 145 -52.00 -5.23 -35.70
N GLU A 146 -53.22 -5.59 -35.38
CA GLU A 146 -54.01 -6.52 -36.19
C GLU A 146 -55.33 -6.00 -36.78
N SER A 147 -55.68 -4.69 -36.67
CA SER A 147 -56.99 -4.24 -37.19
C SER A 147 -57.03 -3.01 -38.05
N ILE A 148 -55.94 -2.56 -38.69
CA ILE A 148 -56.00 -1.39 -39.62
C ILE A 148 -55.37 -1.75 -40.97
N ILE A 149 -55.95 -2.71 -41.67
CA ILE A 149 -55.83 -2.84 -43.14
C ILE A 149 -57.19 -2.57 -43.77
N ASN A 150 -57.91 -1.64 -43.38
CA ASN A 150 -59.05 -1.15 -44.18
C ASN A 150 -59.51 0.17 -43.59
N ASN A 151 -58.94 1.25 -43.97
CA ASN A 151 -59.58 2.54 -44.26
C ASN A 151 -58.50 3.59 -44.61
N ILE A 152 -58.13 3.58 -45.88
CA ILE A 152 -57.40 4.66 -46.52
C ILE A 152 -58.49 5.64 -46.91
N GLU A 153 -58.52 6.78 -46.30
CA GLU A 153 -58.76 8.11 -46.89
C GLU A 153 -59.17 9.09 -45.79
N GLU A 154 -58.47 10.25 -45.82
CA GLU A 154 -58.77 11.45 -45.05
C GLU A 154 -58.30 11.49 -43.57
N GLU A 155 -57.11 11.97 -43.37
CA GLU A 155 -56.70 13.22 -42.77
C GLU A 155 -55.18 13.25 -42.50
N LYS A 156 -54.46 14.09 -43.22
CA LYS A 156 -53.08 14.44 -42.97
C LYS A 156 -53.00 15.25 -41.70
N VAL A 157 -53.06 14.57 -40.55
CA VAL A 157 -52.53 15.09 -39.29
C VAL A 157 -51.09 14.58 -39.17
N ASN A 158 -50.15 15.50 -39.27
CA ASN A 158 -48.74 15.26 -39.13
C ASN A 158 -48.44 14.66 -37.75
N ASN A 159 -48.45 13.33 -37.60
CA ASN A 159 -47.96 12.61 -36.44
C ASN A 159 -46.43 12.71 -36.43
N PHE A 160 -45.90 13.78 -35.84
CA PHE A 160 -44.48 13.89 -35.56
C PHE A 160 -44.09 12.86 -34.47
N ASN A 161 -43.58 11.71 -34.89
CA ASN A 161 -43.01 10.73 -33.97
C ASN A 161 -41.77 11.33 -33.32
N ILE A 162 -41.93 11.92 -32.15
CA ILE A 162 -40.85 12.43 -31.31
C ILE A 162 -40.31 11.28 -30.51
N ASN A 163 -39.04 10.96 -30.73
CA ASN A 163 -38.31 9.97 -29.94
C ASN A 163 -37.45 10.68 -28.90
N TYR A 164 -37.37 10.08 -27.72
CA TYR A 164 -36.51 10.57 -26.62
C TYR A 164 -35.35 9.63 -26.42
N ILE A 165 -34.15 10.18 -26.21
CA ILE A 165 -32.97 9.48 -25.70
C ILE A 165 -32.53 10.22 -24.45
N ALA A 166 -32.32 9.47 -23.39
CA ALA A 166 -31.94 10.06 -22.13
C ALA A 166 -30.87 9.18 -21.42
N GLY A 167 -30.10 9.79 -20.54
CA GLY A 167 -29.06 9.10 -19.79
C GLY A 167 -28.19 10.08 -18.99
N LEU A 168 -26.99 9.64 -18.65
CA LEU A 168 -26.02 10.47 -17.94
C LEU A 168 -24.74 10.66 -18.74
N CYS A 169 -24.16 11.84 -18.62
CA CYS A 169 -22.84 12.16 -19.18
C CYS A 169 -21.99 12.95 -18.19
N ASN A 170 -20.69 13.05 -18.45
CA ASN A 170 -19.80 13.88 -17.66
C ASN A 170 -20.05 15.37 -17.93
N VAL A 171 -19.96 16.18 -16.86
CA VAL A 171 -20.12 17.65 -16.94
C VAL A 171 -19.14 18.26 -17.95
N GLN A 172 -17.89 17.77 -17.97
CA GLN A 172 -16.84 18.27 -18.88
C GLN A 172 -17.17 18.06 -20.37
N ASP A 173 -17.93 17.02 -20.70
CA ASP A 173 -18.28 16.68 -22.10
C ASP A 173 -19.60 17.28 -22.55
N ARG A 174 -20.37 17.93 -21.65
CA ARG A 174 -21.67 18.57 -21.95
C ARG A 174 -21.63 19.45 -23.20
N LEU A 175 -20.65 20.37 -23.29
CA LEU A 175 -20.51 21.28 -24.40
C LEU A 175 -20.10 20.57 -25.71
N LYS A 176 -19.23 19.56 -25.62
CA LYS A 176 -18.78 18.78 -26.78
C LYS A 176 -19.94 17.95 -27.35
N ILE A 177 -20.69 17.29 -26.48
CA ILE A 177 -21.88 16.50 -26.83
C ILE A 177 -22.94 17.40 -27.49
N SER A 178 -23.26 18.54 -26.86
CA SER A 178 -24.22 19.50 -27.40
C SER A 178 -23.83 19.96 -28.80
N LYS A 179 -22.57 20.37 -29.01
CA LYS A 179 -22.06 20.76 -30.34
C LYS A 179 -22.10 19.62 -31.36
N SER A 180 -21.79 18.41 -30.96
CA SER A 180 -21.78 17.22 -31.82
C SER A 180 -23.20 16.83 -32.26
N ILE A 181 -24.16 16.88 -31.33
CA ILE A 181 -25.58 16.64 -31.60
C ILE A 181 -26.16 17.72 -32.52
N PHE A 182 -25.87 19.00 -32.28
CA PHE A 182 -26.31 20.11 -33.09
C PHE A 182 -25.80 19.99 -34.53
N ARG A 183 -24.51 19.68 -34.73
CA ARG A 183 -23.90 19.50 -36.06
C ARG A 183 -24.52 18.34 -36.84
N LYS A 184 -24.82 17.22 -36.21
CA LYS A 184 -25.37 16.02 -36.84
C LYS A 184 -26.88 16.07 -36.97
N GLY A 185 -27.56 16.68 -36.01
CA GLY A 185 -29.02 16.77 -35.93
C GLY A 185 -29.64 17.87 -36.81
N LYS A 186 -28.85 18.85 -37.29
CA LYS A 186 -29.35 19.99 -38.09
C LYS A 186 -30.65 20.60 -37.54
N ASN A 187 -30.67 20.95 -36.24
CA ASN A 187 -31.82 21.47 -35.49
C ASN A 187 -32.99 20.48 -35.25
N ARG A 188 -32.89 19.21 -35.67
CA ARG A 188 -33.90 18.18 -35.43
C ARG A 188 -33.67 17.38 -34.15
N ALA A 189 -32.64 17.72 -33.37
CA ALA A 189 -32.32 17.12 -32.09
C ALA A 189 -31.92 18.23 -31.12
N VAL A 190 -32.63 18.32 -30.01
CA VAL A 190 -32.39 19.33 -28.96
C VAL A 190 -31.97 18.62 -27.69
N PRO A 191 -30.72 18.83 -27.24
CA PRO A 191 -30.23 18.26 -25.96
C PRO A 191 -30.55 19.22 -24.81
N ASN A 192 -31.26 18.73 -23.82
CA ASN A 192 -31.47 19.38 -22.53
C ASN A 192 -30.63 18.68 -21.44
N PHE A 193 -29.99 19.46 -20.56
CA PHE A 193 -29.15 18.95 -19.52
C PHE A 193 -29.69 19.41 -18.16
N PHE A 194 -29.68 18.47 -17.19
CA PHE A 194 -30.19 18.71 -15.84
C PHE A 194 -29.16 18.27 -14.81
N ASP A 195 -28.91 19.10 -13.81
CA ASP A 195 -28.00 18.77 -12.71
C ASP A 195 -28.63 17.77 -11.73
N ILE A 196 -27.82 16.89 -11.16
CA ILE A 196 -28.25 15.84 -10.24
C ILE A 196 -28.22 16.38 -8.81
N LYS A 197 -29.35 16.31 -8.10
CA LYS A 197 -29.42 16.65 -6.67
C LYS A 197 -29.06 15.40 -5.86
N ILE A 198 -27.83 15.35 -5.33
CA ILE A 198 -27.33 14.22 -4.57
C ILE A 198 -27.92 14.24 -3.16
N ARG A 199 -28.56 13.12 -2.76
CA ARG A 199 -29.14 12.94 -1.40
C ARG A 199 -28.33 11.95 -0.54
N GLU A 200 -27.32 11.26 -1.13
CA GLU A 200 -26.51 10.27 -0.45
C GLU A 200 -25.43 10.92 0.44
N LYS A 201 -25.25 10.35 1.67
CA LYS A 201 -24.23 10.82 2.64
C LYS A 201 -22.85 10.25 2.38
N ASN A 202 -22.71 9.26 1.50
CA ASN A 202 -21.43 8.59 1.23
C ASN A 202 -20.55 9.45 0.30
N ASN A 203 -19.37 9.85 0.80
CA ASN A 203 -18.45 10.72 0.05
C ASN A 203 -17.99 10.12 -1.29
N LYS A 204 -17.79 8.80 -1.39
CA LYS A 204 -17.41 8.14 -2.65
C LYS A 204 -18.50 8.27 -3.71
N VAL A 205 -19.76 8.07 -3.33
CA VAL A 205 -20.92 8.21 -4.21
C VAL A 205 -21.13 9.68 -4.60
N LYS A 206 -20.97 10.59 -3.65
CA LYS A 206 -21.09 12.03 -3.88
C LYS A 206 -20.09 12.51 -4.94
N ASN A 207 -18.80 12.16 -4.79
CA ASN A 207 -17.75 12.53 -5.75
C ASN A 207 -17.99 11.93 -7.14
N TYR A 208 -18.59 10.74 -7.23
CA TYR A 208 -18.95 10.12 -8.51
C TYR A 208 -20.01 10.91 -9.28
N PHE A 209 -21.05 11.38 -8.58
CA PHE A 209 -22.18 12.09 -9.20
C PHE A 209 -21.95 13.60 -9.35
N GLU A 210 -21.06 14.23 -8.59
CA GLU A 210 -20.71 15.64 -8.74
C GLU A 210 -20.20 15.98 -10.17
N ASN A 211 -19.60 15.00 -10.82
CA ASN A 211 -19.08 15.15 -12.18
C ASN A 211 -20.04 14.66 -13.26
N LYS A 212 -21.30 14.32 -12.92
CA LYS A 212 -22.28 13.79 -13.87
C LYS A 212 -23.53 14.67 -13.99
N VAL A 213 -24.09 14.71 -15.20
CA VAL A 213 -25.30 15.46 -15.57
C VAL A 213 -26.27 14.55 -16.33
N ILE A 214 -27.54 14.65 -16.05
CA ILE A 214 -28.59 13.96 -16.80
C ILE A 214 -28.85 14.73 -18.10
N TYR A 215 -28.87 14.03 -19.23
CA TYR A 215 -29.26 14.58 -20.49
C TYR A 215 -30.59 13.97 -20.98
N LEU A 216 -31.40 14.80 -21.63
CA LEU A 216 -32.60 14.41 -22.34
C LEU A 216 -32.53 15.00 -23.74
N ILE A 217 -32.59 14.18 -24.78
CA ILE A 217 -32.50 14.59 -26.16
C ILE A 217 -33.82 14.24 -26.85
N CYS A 218 -34.50 15.25 -27.36
CA CYS A 218 -35.68 15.08 -28.17
C CYS A 218 -35.23 14.95 -29.62
N ILE A 219 -35.70 13.92 -30.33
CA ILE A 219 -35.23 13.58 -31.68
C ILE A 219 -36.41 13.30 -32.58
N GLN A 220 -36.38 13.89 -33.78
CA GLN A 220 -37.36 13.62 -34.82
C GLN A 220 -36.81 12.58 -35.82
N GLY A 221 -37.39 11.38 -35.84
CA GLY A 221 -37.07 10.30 -36.76
C GLY A 221 -36.06 9.27 -36.27
N ASN A 222 -36.25 8.01 -36.70
CA ASN A 222 -35.46 6.85 -36.24
C ASN A 222 -34.01 6.83 -36.75
N TYR A 223 -33.75 7.36 -37.94
CA TYR A 223 -32.39 7.40 -38.48
C TYR A 223 -31.45 8.28 -37.64
N LEU A 224 -31.94 9.47 -37.21
CA LEU A 224 -31.18 10.34 -36.33
C LEU A 224 -30.95 9.72 -34.93
N LYS A 225 -31.93 8.95 -34.43
CA LYS A 225 -31.83 8.25 -33.16
C LYS A 225 -30.59 7.34 -33.13
N ASN A 226 -30.36 6.56 -34.18
CA ASN A 226 -29.19 5.65 -34.22
C ASN A 226 -27.86 6.42 -34.32
N LYS A 227 -27.80 7.47 -35.16
CA LYS A 227 -26.58 8.31 -35.22
C LYS A 227 -26.25 9.03 -33.92
N ILE A 228 -27.27 9.47 -33.19
CA ILE A 228 -27.06 10.14 -31.90
C ILE A 228 -26.62 9.11 -30.84
N LYS A 229 -27.15 7.89 -30.88
CA LYS A 229 -26.66 6.82 -30.04
C LYS A 229 -25.16 6.53 -30.25
N GLU A 230 -24.68 6.47 -31.49
CA GLU A 230 -23.26 6.32 -31.82
C GLU A 230 -22.41 7.46 -31.26
N ILE A 231 -22.90 8.71 -31.32
CA ILE A 231 -22.18 9.84 -30.71
C ILE A 231 -22.10 9.69 -29.20
N LEU A 232 -23.20 9.32 -28.54
CA LEU A 232 -23.26 9.16 -27.11
C LEU A 232 -22.34 8.02 -26.60
N THR A 233 -22.25 6.91 -27.35
CA THR A 233 -21.32 5.82 -27.02
C THR A 233 -19.86 6.25 -27.17
N LEU A 234 -19.50 7.09 -28.14
CA LEU A 234 -18.15 7.64 -28.30
C LEU A 234 -17.71 8.50 -27.09
N TYR A 235 -18.66 9.15 -26.42
CA TYR A 235 -18.41 9.93 -25.19
C TYR A 235 -18.62 9.13 -23.90
N ASN A 236 -18.74 7.79 -23.97
CA ASN A 236 -19.01 6.91 -22.83
C ASN A 236 -20.21 7.36 -21.97
N CYS A 237 -21.27 7.86 -22.62
CA CYS A 237 -22.48 8.25 -21.93
C CYS A 237 -23.34 7.02 -21.64
N SER A 238 -23.93 6.93 -20.45
CA SER A 238 -24.95 5.91 -20.18
C SER A 238 -26.24 6.28 -20.93
N ILE A 239 -26.85 5.28 -21.58
CA ILE A 239 -28.10 5.44 -22.32
C ILE A 239 -29.16 4.60 -21.63
N HIS A 240 -30.22 5.25 -21.16
CA HIS A 240 -31.35 4.56 -20.54
C HIS A 240 -32.55 4.61 -21.49
N LEU A 241 -33.32 3.52 -21.55
CA LEU A 241 -34.53 3.46 -22.30
C LEU A 241 -35.58 4.37 -21.63
N PHE A 242 -36.16 5.25 -22.45
CA PHE A 242 -37.24 6.11 -21.97
C PHE A 242 -38.48 5.24 -21.70
N PRO A 243 -39.08 5.32 -20.49
CA PRO A 243 -40.24 4.52 -20.15
C PRO A 243 -41.45 5.02 -20.92
N HIS A 244 -41.89 4.25 -21.92
CA HIS A 244 -43.18 4.43 -22.59
C HIS A 244 -44.20 3.65 -21.73
N ASN A 245 -45.15 4.29 -21.18
CA ASN A 245 -46.23 3.73 -20.33
C ASN A 245 -45.76 3.05 -19.03
N ILE A 246 -46.56 3.28 -17.98
CA ILE A 246 -46.64 2.53 -16.73
C ILE A 246 -46.00 3.26 -15.54
N ASN A 247 -46.68 3.15 -14.47
CA ASN A 247 -46.37 3.44 -13.08
C ASN A 247 -44.87 3.68 -12.82
N LEU A 248 -44.36 4.85 -13.19
CA LEU A 248 -43.00 5.29 -12.86
C LEU A 248 -42.73 5.16 -11.37
N PHE A 249 -43.74 5.38 -10.54
CA PHE A 249 -43.65 5.19 -9.09
C PHE A 249 -43.37 3.74 -8.69
N GLU A 250 -43.97 2.78 -9.36
CA GLU A 250 -43.73 1.35 -9.08
C GLU A 250 -42.30 0.94 -9.52
N LYS A 251 -41.82 1.44 -10.69
CA LYS A 251 -40.45 1.23 -11.13
C LYS A 251 -39.44 1.84 -10.16
N ILE A 252 -39.64 3.05 -9.68
CA ILE A 252 -38.79 3.70 -8.68
C ILE A 252 -38.74 2.87 -7.40
N ASN A 253 -39.87 2.35 -6.96
CA ASN A 253 -39.95 1.50 -5.75
C ASN A 253 -39.21 0.17 -5.94
N ASN A 254 -39.31 -0.47 -7.10
CA ASN A 254 -38.58 -1.70 -7.40
C ASN A 254 -37.05 -1.46 -7.45
N VAL A 255 -36.62 -0.39 -8.12
CA VAL A 255 -35.18 -0.02 -8.13
C VAL A 255 -34.70 0.32 -6.72
N ASN A 256 -35.50 0.98 -5.89
CA ASN A 256 -35.13 1.24 -4.49
C ASN A 256 -34.96 -0.05 -3.68
N LYS A 257 -35.79 -1.08 -3.90
CA LYS A 257 -35.63 -2.39 -3.25
C LYS A 257 -34.31 -3.06 -3.69
N GLU A 258 -34.03 -3.08 -4.99
CA GLU A 258 -32.77 -3.62 -5.51
C GLU A 258 -31.54 -2.88 -4.97
N ILE A 259 -31.58 -1.56 -4.83
CA ILE A 259 -30.52 -0.75 -4.24
C ILE A 259 -30.27 -1.16 -2.77
N ILE A 260 -31.35 -1.38 -1.99
CA ILE A 260 -31.23 -1.79 -0.59
C ILE A 260 -30.62 -3.20 -0.49
N GLU A 261 -31.05 -4.13 -1.34
CA GLU A 261 -30.51 -5.50 -1.40
C GLU A 261 -29.02 -5.50 -1.76
N LYS A 262 -28.63 -4.74 -2.80
CA LYS A 262 -27.21 -4.64 -3.20
C LYS A 262 -26.35 -3.99 -2.11
N LYS A 263 -26.87 -2.96 -1.44
CA LYS A 263 -26.17 -2.34 -0.31
C LYS A 263 -25.97 -3.32 0.85
N LYS A 264 -26.95 -4.17 1.13
CA LYS A 264 -26.84 -5.22 2.15
C LYS A 264 -25.78 -6.26 1.77
N LEU A 265 -25.78 -6.74 0.51
CA LEU A 265 -24.79 -7.68 0.01
C LEU A 265 -23.34 -7.09 0.07
N MET A 266 -23.20 -5.80 -0.21
CA MET A 266 -21.89 -5.12 -0.08
C MET A 266 -21.42 -5.07 1.38
N SER A 267 -22.33 -4.80 2.35
CA SER A 267 -21.96 -4.82 3.76
C SER A 267 -21.60 -6.23 4.24
N GLU A 268 -22.36 -7.24 3.84
CA GLU A 268 -22.06 -8.64 4.14
C GLU A 268 -20.71 -9.08 3.57
N GLY A 269 -20.41 -8.69 2.32
CA GLY A 269 -19.10 -8.96 1.70
C GLY A 269 -17.94 -8.27 2.42
N HIS A 270 -18.15 -7.06 2.94
CA HIS A 270 -17.15 -6.35 3.75
C HIS A 270 -16.96 -7.02 5.12
N ASP A 271 -18.04 -7.45 5.76
CA ASP A 271 -18.01 -8.16 7.03
C ASP A 271 -17.33 -9.54 6.90
N LEU A 272 -17.49 -10.24 5.76
CA LEU A 272 -16.78 -11.49 5.48
C LEU A 272 -15.28 -11.29 5.44
N ILE A 273 -14.80 -10.28 4.73
CA ILE A 273 -13.36 -9.94 4.71
C ILE A 273 -12.88 -9.63 6.12
N LYS A 274 -13.62 -8.80 6.86
CA LYS A 274 -13.29 -8.45 8.23
C LYS A 274 -13.19 -9.65 9.15
N ASN A 275 -14.12 -10.59 9.05
CA ASN A 275 -14.14 -11.82 9.85
C ASN A 275 -12.96 -12.76 9.49
N LEU A 276 -12.60 -12.90 8.20
CA LEU A 276 -11.43 -13.65 7.77
C LEU A 276 -10.14 -13.05 8.35
N LEU A 277 -10.01 -11.74 8.34
CA LEU A 277 -8.86 -11.04 8.89
C LEU A 277 -8.83 -11.11 10.43
N ALA A 278 -9.97 -10.93 11.09
CA ALA A 278 -10.10 -10.99 12.55
C ALA A 278 -9.80 -12.39 13.12
N SER A 279 -10.03 -13.46 12.36
CA SER A 279 -9.66 -14.83 12.78
C SER A 279 -8.16 -15.03 12.94
N LYS A 280 -7.36 -14.27 12.19
CA LYS A 280 -5.89 -14.29 12.21
C LYS A 280 -5.26 -13.24 13.16
N GLU A 281 -6.10 -12.35 13.76
CA GLU A 281 -5.64 -11.37 14.77
C GLU A 281 -5.48 -11.98 16.17
N LYS A 282 -6.03 -13.15 16.43
CA LYS A 282 -6.11 -13.73 17.78
C LYS A 282 -4.82 -14.41 18.24
N ILE A 283 -3.73 -13.68 18.36
CA ILE A 283 -2.66 -14.03 19.32
C ILE A 283 -2.89 -13.33 20.67
N ASN A 284 -4.14 -12.99 21.00
CA ASN A 284 -4.49 -12.26 22.22
C ASN A 284 -4.65 -13.15 23.48
N ASN A 285 -4.37 -14.45 23.42
CA ASN A 285 -4.48 -15.33 24.59
C ASN A 285 -3.19 -15.44 25.42
N PHE A 286 -2.24 -14.52 25.23
CA PHE A 286 -1.00 -14.46 26.00
C PHE A 286 -1.15 -13.94 27.44
N ARG A 287 -2.35 -13.62 27.92
CA ARG A 287 -2.55 -13.16 29.30
C ARG A 287 -2.41 -14.24 30.36
N GLU A 288 -2.43 -15.52 30.01
CA GLU A 288 -2.38 -16.60 30.98
C GLU A 288 -0.97 -17.18 31.30
N TRP A 289 0.05 -16.78 30.52
CA TRP A 289 1.41 -17.33 30.68
C TRP A 289 2.44 -16.35 31.25
N ASN A 290 2.09 -15.10 31.50
CA ASN A 290 3.03 -14.12 32.03
C ASN A 290 2.98 -14.03 33.56
N ASN A 291 3.64 -14.99 34.23
CA ASN A 291 4.26 -14.76 35.54
C ASN A 291 5.61 -14.03 35.38
N ILE A 292 5.74 -13.12 34.45
CA ILE A 292 6.90 -12.22 34.32
C ILE A 292 6.42 -10.83 34.71
N ASP A 293 6.46 -10.59 36.02
CA ASP A 293 6.01 -9.37 36.71
C ASP A 293 6.83 -8.10 36.43
N ASN A 294 7.66 -8.03 35.36
CA ASN A 294 8.59 -6.92 35.14
C ASN A 294 8.64 -6.38 33.70
N LEU A 295 7.59 -6.53 32.91
CA LEU A 295 7.50 -5.79 31.65
C LEU A 295 6.56 -4.60 31.81
N SER A 296 7.14 -3.40 31.66
CA SER A 296 6.49 -2.10 31.72
C SER A 296 5.12 -2.06 31.05
N GLU A 297 4.18 -1.36 31.65
CA GLU A 297 2.76 -1.17 31.23
C GLU A 297 2.56 -0.73 29.77
N ASP A 298 3.61 -0.31 29.06
CA ASP A 298 3.59 0.11 27.67
C ASP A 298 3.35 -1.01 26.63
N ASN A 299 3.38 -2.30 27.04
CA ASN A 299 3.27 -3.45 26.13
C ASN A 299 1.85 -4.06 26.04
N GLN A 300 0.82 -3.45 26.63
CA GLN A 300 -0.51 -4.06 26.79
C GLN A 300 -1.41 -4.04 25.56
N ASN A 301 -1.03 -3.41 24.43
CA ASN A 301 -1.88 -3.25 23.25
C ASN A 301 -1.17 -3.60 21.92
N LEU A 302 -0.25 -4.55 21.90
CA LEU A 302 0.38 -5.01 20.67
C LEU A 302 -0.57 -5.96 19.93
N ASN A 303 -1.30 -5.43 18.95
CA ASN A 303 -2.03 -6.23 17.97
C ASN A 303 -1.02 -6.88 17.00
N LEU A 304 -0.46 -8.01 17.40
CA LEU A 304 0.44 -8.81 16.58
C LEU A 304 -0.42 -9.75 15.71
N SER A 305 -0.36 -9.56 14.42
CA SER A 305 -1.01 -10.42 13.44
C SER A 305 -0.13 -11.61 13.08
N GLU A 306 -0.72 -12.80 12.89
CA GLU A 306 -0.02 -13.97 12.34
C GLU A 306 0.67 -13.65 11.00
N TYR A 307 0.09 -12.78 10.17
CA TYR A 307 0.68 -12.37 8.89
C TYR A 307 2.03 -11.67 9.05
N HIS A 308 2.23 -10.90 10.12
CA HIS A 308 3.55 -10.30 10.42
C HIS A 308 4.59 -11.33 10.82
N LEU A 309 4.16 -12.38 11.54
CA LEU A 309 5.02 -13.50 11.90
C LEU A 309 5.43 -14.26 10.64
N TYR A 310 4.51 -14.54 9.74
CA TYR A 310 4.79 -15.18 8.46
C TYR A 310 5.72 -14.33 7.58
N LEU A 311 5.48 -13.02 7.51
CA LEU A 311 6.34 -12.10 6.77
C LEU A 311 7.78 -12.09 7.29
N GLY A 312 7.94 -12.08 8.61
CA GLY A 312 9.25 -12.18 9.28
C GLY A 312 9.94 -13.50 8.98
N TYR A 313 9.20 -14.61 9.05
CA TYR A 313 9.71 -15.95 8.72
C TYR A 313 10.15 -16.05 7.26
N LEU A 314 9.34 -15.59 6.31
CA LEU A 314 9.68 -15.63 4.88
C LEU A 314 10.92 -14.79 4.57
N LYS A 315 11.07 -13.61 5.18
CA LYS A 315 12.28 -12.79 5.05
C LYS A 315 13.52 -13.51 5.60
N MET A 316 13.38 -14.17 6.73
CA MET A 316 14.47 -14.98 7.31
C MET A 316 14.84 -16.15 6.39
N GLN A 317 13.87 -16.91 5.88
CA GLN A 317 14.12 -18.02 4.96
C GLN A 317 14.76 -17.55 3.65
N LYS A 318 14.28 -16.44 3.09
CA LYS A 318 14.87 -15.83 1.90
C LYS A 318 16.35 -15.49 2.11
N LEU A 319 16.70 -14.87 3.23
CA LEU A 319 18.11 -14.57 3.56
C LEU A 319 18.95 -15.83 3.74
N ILE A 320 18.38 -16.88 4.32
CA ILE A 320 19.06 -18.19 4.45
C ILE A 320 19.37 -18.76 3.07
N TYR A 321 18.38 -18.84 2.17
CA TYR A 321 18.58 -19.36 0.81
C TYR A 321 19.53 -18.49 -0.03
N GLN A 322 19.45 -17.16 0.12
CA GLN A 322 20.38 -16.24 -0.55
C GLN A 322 21.83 -16.49 -0.11
N ASN A 323 22.08 -16.74 1.18
CA ASN A 323 23.42 -17.04 1.68
C ASN A 323 23.87 -18.46 1.34
N LEU A 324 22.96 -19.45 1.29
CA LEU A 324 23.27 -20.79 0.78
C LEU A 324 23.66 -20.78 -0.69
N ASN A 325 23.02 -19.96 -1.50
CA ASN A 325 23.40 -19.77 -2.92
C ASN A 325 24.79 -19.16 -3.14
N LYS A 326 25.40 -18.56 -2.10
CA LYS A 326 26.78 -18.08 -2.14
C LYS A 326 27.79 -19.19 -1.82
N CYS A 327 27.35 -20.27 -1.17
CA CYS A 327 28.19 -21.41 -0.78
C CYS A 327 28.29 -22.43 -1.93
N LEU A 328 29.38 -23.17 -1.98
CA LEU A 328 29.55 -24.32 -2.86
C LEU A 328 28.93 -25.56 -2.21
N GLU A 329 28.19 -26.32 -2.98
CA GLU A 329 27.64 -27.61 -2.56
C GLU A 329 28.65 -28.73 -2.88
N PHE A 330 29.02 -29.48 -1.86
CA PHE A 330 29.93 -30.60 -1.97
C PHE A 330 29.31 -31.86 -1.35
N GLY A 331 28.50 -32.57 -2.13
CA GLY A 331 27.76 -33.73 -1.66
C GLY A 331 26.71 -33.35 -0.60
N GLN A 332 26.92 -33.77 0.64
CA GLN A 332 26.03 -33.44 1.77
C GLN A 332 26.46 -32.20 2.55
N PHE A 333 27.56 -31.58 2.19
CA PHE A 333 28.16 -30.44 2.89
C PHE A 333 28.12 -29.19 2.05
N TYR A 334 28.09 -28.04 2.74
CA TYR A 334 28.21 -26.71 2.12
C TYR A 334 29.53 -26.07 2.56
N ILE A 335 30.31 -25.60 1.61
CA ILE A 335 31.53 -24.86 1.86
C ILE A 335 31.27 -23.40 1.56
N GLY A 336 31.47 -22.52 2.53
CA GLY A 336 31.27 -21.08 2.41
C GLY A 336 32.43 -20.30 2.96
N GLU A 337 32.81 -19.22 2.30
CA GLU A 337 33.79 -18.26 2.81
C GLU A 337 33.07 -17.10 3.49
N VAL A 338 33.54 -16.75 4.68
CA VAL A 338 32.88 -15.75 5.53
C VAL A 338 33.92 -14.80 6.10
N TRP A 339 33.65 -13.51 5.94
CA TRP A 339 34.46 -12.46 6.59
C TRP A 339 33.84 -12.09 7.94
N ILE A 340 34.66 -12.18 8.99
CA ILE A 340 34.24 -11.89 10.38
C ILE A 340 35.30 -10.98 11.00
N PRO A 341 34.90 -9.89 11.70
CA PRO A 341 35.84 -9.12 12.50
C PRO A 341 36.39 -9.98 13.65
N GLU A 342 37.69 -9.97 13.87
CA GLU A 342 38.40 -10.76 14.90
C GLU A 342 37.77 -10.62 16.30
N ILE A 343 37.29 -9.42 16.63
CA ILE A 343 36.64 -9.10 17.92
C ILE A 343 35.38 -9.96 18.18
N TYR A 344 34.67 -10.40 17.12
CA TYR A 344 33.43 -11.17 17.25
C TYR A 344 33.62 -12.67 17.01
N PHE A 345 34.83 -13.11 16.69
CA PHE A 345 35.11 -14.52 16.40
C PHE A 345 34.86 -15.45 17.58
N ASP A 346 35.36 -15.09 18.77
CA ASP A 346 35.16 -15.87 20.00
C ASP A 346 33.66 -15.96 20.37
N LYS A 347 32.94 -14.86 20.22
CA LYS A 347 31.51 -14.84 20.47
C LYS A 347 30.75 -15.76 19.51
N LEU A 348 31.13 -15.77 18.23
CA LEU A 348 30.56 -16.68 17.25
C LEU A 348 30.80 -18.15 17.62
N GLN A 349 32.02 -18.48 17.99
CA GLN A 349 32.35 -19.85 18.41
C GLN A 349 31.56 -20.30 19.65
N GLN A 350 31.37 -19.41 20.62
CA GLN A 350 30.54 -19.69 21.79
C GLN A 350 29.07 -19.95 21.41
N GLU A 351 28.49 -19.11 20.57
CA GLU A 351 27.11 -19.27 20.10
C GLU A 351 26.93 -20.54 19.26
N LEU A 352 27.91 -20.93 18.46
CA LEU A 352 27.87 -22.19 17.71
C LEU A 352 28.01 -23.42 18.63
N LYS A 353 28.82 -23.35 19.70
CA LYS A 353 28.92 -24.40 20.69
C LYS A 353 27.64 -24.61 21.51
N THR A 354 26.92 -23.51 21.84
CA THR A 354 25.63 -23.64 22.54
C THR A 354 24.57 -24.35 21.68
N LEU A 355 24.60 -24.13 20.37
CA LEU A 355 23.71 -24.82 19.41
C LEU A 355 23.90 -26.32 19.37
N LEU A 356 25.14 -26.81 19.57
CA LEU A 356 25.43 -28.23 19.58
C LEU A 356 24.92 -28.91 20.83
N ASN A 357 25.03 -28.23 21.97
CA ASN A 357 24.52 -28.75 23.24
C ASN A 357 22.98 -28.90 23.20
N GLU A 358 22.31 -28.08 22.41
CA GLU A 358 20.85 -28.17 22.19
C GLU A 358 20.45 -29.28 21.20
N ASN A 359 21.33 -29.66 20.25
CA ASN A 359 21.04 -30.62 19.19
C ASN A 359 22.21 -31.59 18.96
N GLU A 360 22.14 -32.75 19.54
CA GLU A 360 23.16 -33.81 19.44
C GLU A 360 23.49 -34.31 18.02
N ARG A 361 22.67 -33.97 17.04
CA ARG A 361 22.80 -34.42 15.63
C ARG A 361 23.55 -33.42 14.72
N LEU A 362 23.92 -32.25 15.22
CA LEU A 362 24.61 -31.26 14.42
C LEU A 362 26.14 -31.50 14.44
N ILE A 363 26.72 -31.48 13.23
CA ILE A 363 28.17 -31.47 13.08
C ILE A 363 28.68 -30.05 13.22
N LEU A 364 29.70 -29.82 14.04
CA LEU A 364 30.35 -28.52 14.16
C LEU A 364 30.85 -28.02 12.80
N PRO A 365 30.56 -26.75 12.41
CA PRO A 365 31.29 -26.17 11.31
C PRO A 365 32.80 -26.13 11.69
N GLN A 366 33.62 -26.70 10.84
CA GLN A 366 35.08 -26.56 10.93
C GLN A 366 35.41 -25.19 10.34
N PHE A 367 36.20 -24.42 11.11
CA PHE A 367 36.73 -23.16 10.62
C PHE A 367 38.19 -23.38 10.25
N ASP A 368 38.49 -23.32 8.98
CA ASP A 368 39.87 -23.36 8.50
C ASP A 368 40.31 -21.91 8.20
N ASP A 369 41.51 -21.57 8.64
CA ASP A 369 42.12 -20.27 8.35
C ASP A 369 42.40 -20.19 6.86
N PHE A 370 41.60 -19.40 6.17
CA PHE A 370 41.75 -19.16 4.76
C PHE A 370 42.73 -18.03 4.51
N ILE A 371 43.81 -18.31 3.79
CA ILE A 371 44.76 -17.28 3.32
C ILE A 371 44.25 -16.80 1.96
N PRO A 372 43.70 -15.58 1.88
CA PRO A 372 43.16 -15.07 0.62
C PRO A 372 44.28 -14.82 -0.39
N GLU A 373 44.02 -15.12 -1.65
CA GLU A 373 44.93 -14.78 -2.77
C GLU A 373 45.26 -13.28 -2.78
N ASN A 374 46.47 -12.93 -3.14
CA ASN A 374 47.06 -11.57 -3.05
C ASN A 374 46.24 -10.46 -3.75
N ASN A 375 45.25 -10.77 -4.57
CA ASN A 375 44.43 -9.81 -5.32
C ASN A 375 43.00 -9.60 -4.76
N ARG A 376 42.64 -10.23 -3.67
CA ARG A 376 41.29 -10.04 -3.12
C ARG A 376 41.19 -8.75 -2.30
N LYS A 377 40.07 -8.02 -2.47
CA LYS A 377 39.77 -6.83 -1.68
C LYS A 377 39.14 -7.28 -0.35
N PHE A 378 39.80 -6.94 0.73
CA PHE A 378 39.30 -7.20 2.08
C PHE A 378 38.15 -6.26 2.40
N PRO A 379 37.02 -6.74 2.95
CA PRO A 379 35.96 -5.87 3.45
C PRO A 379 36.46 -5.09 4.68
N THR A 380 35.97 -3.87 4.84
CA THR A 380 36.33 -3.01 5.96
C THR A 380 35.18 -2.97 6.94
N PHE A 381 35.48 -3.19 8.22
CA PHE A 381 34.53 -3.06 9.31
C PHE A 381 34.96 -1.94 10.26
N PHE A 382 34.06 -0.99 10.51
CA PHE A 382 34.24 0.06 11.50
C PHE A 382 33.25 -0.13 12.64
N ARG A 383 33.74 -0.19 13.86
CA ARG A 383 32.88 -0.24 15.05
C ARG A 383 32.26 1.14 15.24
N THR A 384 30.96 1.24 15.04
CA THR A 384 30.19 2.46 15.21
C THR A 384 29.23 2.34 16.38
N ASN A 385 28.95 3.46 17.07
CA ASN A 385 27.91 3.61 18.07
C ASN A 385 26.78 4.46 17.47
N ASP A 386 25.64 4.54 18.13
CA ASP A 386 24.49 5.40 17.75
C ASP A 386 24.89 6.83 17.43
N PHE A 387 25.94 7.33 18.07
CA PHE A 387 26.48 8.67 17.83
C PHE A 387 27.33 8.73 16.57
N SER A 388 28.28 7.81 16.39
CA SER A 388 29.27 7.86 15.30
C SER A 388 28.73 7.27 14.00
N SER A 389 27.64 6.49 14.02
CA SER A 389 27.07 5.84 12.84
C SER A 389 26.68 6.84 11.76
N SER A 390 26.01 7.95 12.14
CA SER A 390 25.56 8.97 11.19
C SER A 390 26.72 9.64 10.44
N PHE A 391 27.84 9.89 11.14
CA PHE A 391 29.03 10.47 10.52
C PHE A 391 29.72 9.46 9.60
N GLN A 392 29.75 8.20 10.00
CA GLN A 392 30.29 7.13 9.17
C GLN A 392 29.44 6.93 7.91
N ASP A 393 28.13 7.01 8.00
CA ASP A 393 27.22 6.91 6.86
C ASP A 393 27.48 8.03 5.84
N ILE A 394 27.73 9.27 6.30
CA ILE A 394 28.10 10.39 5.42
C ILE A 394 29.41 10.10 4.71
N VAL A 395 30.43 9.61 5.41
CA VAL A 395 31.70 9.23 4.77
C VAL A 395 31.50 8.12 3.76
N ASN A 396 30.70 7.11 4.10
CA ASN A 396 30.39 5.99 3.22
C ASN A 396 29.67 6.40 1.91
N THR A 397 28.98 7.57 1.89
CA THR A 397 28.40 8.11 0.64
C THR A 397 29.46 8.50 -0.39
N TYR A 398 30.65 8.90 0.04
CA TYR A 398 31.78 9.21 -0.83
C TYR A 398 32.56 7.96 -1.23
N GLY A 399 32.59 6.95 -0.37
CA GLY A 399 33.24 5.67 -0.56
C GLY A 399 33.64 5.02 0.75
N ILE A 400 33.69 3.69 0.76
CA ILE A 400 34.13 2.94 1.92
C ILE A 400 35.66 2.88 1.91
N PRO A 401 36.36 3.34 2.98
CA PRO A 401 37.82 3.25 3.09
C PRO A 401 38.28 1.81 2.95
N ARG A 402 39.42 1.59 2.30
CA ARG A 402 39.98 0.25 2.12
C ARG A 402 40.51 -0.30 3.44
N TYR A 403 40.66 -1.63 3.49
CA TYR A 403 41.23 -2.29 4.65
C TYR A 403 42.65 -1.70 4.95
N LYS A 404 42.90 -1.37 6.23
CA LYS A 404 44.12 -0.67 6.73
C LYS A 404 44.25 0.80 6.37
N GLU A 405 43.31 1.42 5.67
CA GLU A 405 43.26 2.87 5.52
C GLU A 405 42.70 3.54 6.78
N ALA A 406 43.16 4.76 7.04
CA ALA A 406 42.65 5.54 8.16
C ALA A 406 41.18 5.88 7.92
N ASN A 407 40.34 5.74 8.99
CA ASN A 407 38.91 6.09 8.90
C ASN A 407 38.71 7.60 8.99
N PRO A 408 38.26 8.28 7.92
CA PRO A 408 37.98 9.72 7.97
C PRO A 408 36.75 10.06 8.81
N GLY A 409 35.90 9.08 9.13
CA GLY A 409 34.68 9.28 9.91
C GLY A 409 34.92 9.95 11.27
N LEU A 410 36.03 9.62 11.93
CA LEU A 410 36.38 10.24 13.23
C LEU A 410 36.67 11.74 13.10
N PHE A 411 37.32 12.17 12.04
CA PHE A 411 37.62 13.58 11.77
C PHE A 411 36.35 14.32 11.32
N THR A 412 35.47 13.65 10.60
CA THR A 412 34.21 14.22 10.11
C THR A 412 33.27 14.63 11.20
N ILE A 413 33.35 14.01 12.40
CA ILE A 413 32.56 14.35 13.57
C ILE A 413 32.71 15.84 13.94
N ILE A 414 33.92 16.40 13.80
CA ILE A 414 34.24 17.78 14.17
C ILE A 414 34.26 18.67 12.91
N THR A 415 34.96 18.23 11.87
CA THR A 415 35.23 19.09 10.70
C THR A 415 33.98 19.42 9.92
N PHE A 416 33.09 18.48 9.70
CA PHE A 416 31.90 18.71 8.89
C PHE A 416 30.90 19.65 9.59
N PRO A 417 30.50 19.44 10.86
CA PRO A 417 29.61 20.36 11.56
C PRO A 417 30.23 21.76 11.77
N PHE A 418 31.55 21.84 11.98
CA PHE A 418 32.23 23.11 12.09
C PHE A 418 32.18 23.90 10.78
N LEU A 419 32.55 23.29 9.65
CA LEU A 419 32.48 23.94 8.34
C LEU A 419 31.04 24.35 7.97
N PHE A 420 30.06 23.49 8.32
CA PHE A 420 28.66 23.86 8.19
C PHE A 420 28.33 25.11 9.02
N GLY A 421 28.75 25.16 10.27
CA GLY A 421 28.55 26.32 11.15
C GLY A 421 29.20 27.59 10.61
N VAL A 422 30.41 27.48 10.02
CA VAL A 422 31.09 28.63 9.37
C VAL A 422 30.27 29.13 8.17
N MET A 423 29.67 28.23 7.41
CA MET A 423 28.89 28.58 6.22
C MET A 423 27.47 29.10 6.57
N PHE A 424 26.83 28.49 7.56
CA PHE A 424 25.47 28.80 8.00
C PHE A 424 25.43 29.42 9.42
N GLY A 425 26.41 30.22 9.75
CA GLY A 425 26.50 30.88 11.06
C GLY A 425 25.44 31.94 11.21
N ASP A 426 24.34 31.62 11.87
CA ASP A 426 23.22 32.52 12.16
C ASP A 426 22.57 32.11 13.49
N ILE A 427 22.36 33.04 14.40
CA ILE A 427 21.75 32.78 15.69
C ILE A 427 20.31 32.30 15.53
N GLY A 428 19.53 32.91 14.65
CA GLY A 428 18.12 32.60 14.44
C GLY A 428 17.92 31.20 13.86
N HIS A 429 18.52 30.94 12.71
CA HIS A 429 18.42 29.63 12.03
C HIS A 429 19.11 28.52 12.84
N GLY A 430 20.27 28.82 13.45
CA GLY A 430 20.98 27.89 14.34
C GLY A 430 20.15 27.49 15.56
N SER A 431 19.45 28.45 16.19
CA SER A 431 18.56 28.16 17.32
C SER A 431 17.35 27.30 16.93
N LEU A 432 16.72 27.58 15.78
CA LEU A 432 15.61 26.77 15.28
C LEU A 432 16.04 25.32 15.02
N LEU A 433 17.21 25.13 14.37
CA LEU A 433 17.76 23.81 14.12
C LEU A 433 18.12 23.10 15.44
N LEU A 434 18.61 23.84 16.45
CA LEU A 434 18.95 23.33 17.76
C LEU A 434 17.70 22.84 18.51
N PHE A 435 16.63 23.62 18.51
CA PHE A 435 15.35 23.18 19.11
C PHE A 435 14.79 21.94 18.42
N LEU A 436 14.84 21.90 17.08
CA LEU A 436 14.39 20.73 16.33
C LEU A 436 15.22 19.49 16.66
N SER A 437 16.55 19.60 16.68
CA SER A 437 17.44 18.48 16.98
C SER A 437 17.29 17.97 18.42
N LEU A 438 17.13 18.87 19.40
CA LEU A 438 16.81 18.52 20.77
C LEU A 438 15.46 17.82 20.88
N TYR A 439 14.44 18.32 20.20
CA TYR A 439 13.12 17.68 20.16
C TYR A 439 13.22 16.23 19.65
N ILE A 440 13.96 15.99 18.55
CA ILE A 440 14.16 14.65 18.00
C ILE A 440 14.93 13.75 18.98
N CYS A 441 15.95 14.30 19.68
CA CYS A 441 16.73 13.55 20.67
C CYS A 441 15.86 13.11 21.87
N PHE A 442 15.06 14.04 22.44
CA PHE A 442 14.24 13.74 23.62
C PHE A 442 13.00 12.89 23.29
N LYS A 443 12.39 13.10 22.14
CA LYS A 443 11.16 12.42 21.73
C LYS A 443 11.40 11.25 20.76
N LYS A 444 12.61 10.67 20.75
CA LYS A 444 12.99 9.55 19.87
C LYS A 444 11.94 8.44 19.82
N ASN A 445 11.51 7.94 20.97
CA ASN A 445 10.56 6.82 21.05
C ASN A 445 9.18 7.19 20.53
N TYR A 446 8.71 8.40 20.80
CA TYR A 446 7.45 8.91 20.29
C TYR A 446 7.46 9.04 18.76
N ILE A 447 8.51 9.67 18.20
CA ILE A 447 8.65 9.87 16.75
C ILE A 447 8.80 8.53 16.02
N TYR A 448 9.48 7.56 16.64
CA TYR A 448 9.66 6.22 16.06
C TYR A 448 8.34 5.47 15.93
N ASN A 449 7.43 5.61 16.90
CA ASN A 449 6.14 4.93 16.95
C ASN A 449 5.05 5.63 16.11
N THR A 450 5.25 6.91 15.75
CA THR A 450 4.32 7.64 14.90
C THR A 450 4.81 7.63 13.45
N ASP A 451 3.88 7.61 12.47
CA ASP A 451 4.20 7.77 11.04
C ASP A 451 4.52 9.25 10.74
N SER A 452 5.56 9.75 11.36
CA SER A 452 5.99 11.14 11.25
C SER A 452 7.02 11.28 10.13
N ILE A 453 6.97 12.41 9.43
CA ILE A 453 7.98 12.81 8.41
C ILE A 453 9.38 12.88 9.04
N LEU A 454 9.47 13.05 10.37
CA LEU A 454 10.73 13.15 11.10
C LEU A 454 11.42 11.79 11.35
N LYS A 455 10.74 10.66 11.06
CA LYS A 455 11.28 9.32 11.32
C LYS A 455 12.66 9.05 10.68
N PRO A 456 12.94 9.44 9.43
CA PRO A 456 14.27 9.29 8.84
C PRO A 456 15.36 10.10 9.57
N LEU A 457 14.98 11.22 10.19
CA LEU A 457 15.93 12.10 10.89
C LEU A 457 16.39 11.56 12.24
N ILE A 458 15.72 10.52 12.78
CA ILE A 458 16.12 9.92 14.06
C ILE A 458 17.54 9.38 14.01
N ASN A 459 17.95 8.79 12.90
CA ASN A 459 19.31 8.28 12.74
C ASN A 459 20.35 9.40 12.71
N PHE A 460 19.99 10.58 12.20
CA PHE A 460 20.85 11.75 12.09
C PHE A 460 20.74 12.74 13.26
N ARG A 461 20.03 12.38 14.34
CA ARG A 461 19.72 13.30 15.46
C ARG A 461 20.96 13.94 16.08
N TYR A 462 22.01 13.17 16.34
CA TYR A 462 23.26 13.68 16.93
C TYR A 462 24.07 14.51 15.96
N PHE A 463 24.05 14.15 14.69
CA PHE A 463 24.65 14.92 13.62
C PHE A 463 24.03 16.32 13.52
N LEU A 464 22.69 16.39 13.45
CA LEU A 464 21.95 17.65 13.42
C LEU A 464 22.19 18.49 14.69
N LEU A 465 22.30 17.83 15.84
CA LEU A 465 22.55 18.52 17.11
C LEU A 465 23.92 19.23 17.10
N ILE A 466 24.97 18.56 16.68
CA ILE A 466 26.31 19.17 16.61
C ILE A 466 26.36 20.28 15.56
N MET A 467 25.75 20.05 14.38
CA MET A 467 25.65 21.09 13.35
C MET A 467 24.95 22.35 13.87
N SER A 468 23.86 22.20 14.62
CA SER A 468 23.12 23.32 15.16
C SER A 468 23.91 24.09 16.22
N ILE A 469 24.69 23.38 17.07
CA ILE A 469 25.55 24.03 18.08
C ILE A 469 26.61 24.88 17.40
N PHE A 470 27.31 24.35 16.37
CA PHE A 470 28.31 25.12 15.65
C PHE A 470 27.71 26.29 14.86
N SER A 471 26.53 26.09 14.23
CA SER A 471 25.82 27.17 13.52
C SER A 471 25.44 28.30 14.46
N PHE A 472 24.89 27.98 15.62
CA PHE A 472 24.55 28.96 16.65
C PHE A 472 25.80 29.69 17.17
N PHE A 473 26.88 28.96 17.47
CA PHE A 473 28.14 29.50 17.92
C PHE A 473 28.78 30.46 16.89
N CYS A 474 28.84 30.04 15.62
CA CYS A 474 29.35 30.91 14.55
C CYS A 474 28.45 32.14 14.32
N GLY A 475 27.13 32.00 14.46
CA GLY A 475 26.17 33.11 14.42
C GLY A 475 26.40 34.14 15.49
N LEU A 476 26.75 33.73 16.71
CA LEU A 476 27.15 34.62 17.77
C LEU A 476 28.43 35.44 17.42
N ILE A 477 29.42 34.76 16.83
CA ILE A 477 30.67 35.41 16.39
C ILE A 477 30.40 36.37 15.23
N TYR A 478 29.55 36.01 14.30
CA TYR A 478 29.17 36.90 13.18
C TYR A 478 28.22 38.01 13.58
N ASN A 479 27.62 37.90 14.76
CA ASN A 479 26.62 38.86 15.28
C ASN A 479 25.41 39.01 14.35
N ASP A 480 24.98 37.87 13.75
CA ASP A 480 23.93 37.80 12.76
C ASP A 480 22.70 37.05 13.31
N PHE A 481 21.51 37.65 13.16
CA PHE A 481 20.24 37.07 13.54
C PHE A 481 19.26 37.12 12.37
N MET A 482 19.00 36.00 11.73
CA MET A 482 18.12 35.89 10.55
C MET A 482 18.52 36.82 9.40
N GLY A 483 19.84 36.99 9.16
CA GLY A 483 20.36 37.88 8.13
C GLY A 483 20.34 39.38 8.50
N ILE A 484 20.07 39.71 9.75
CA ILE A 484 20.09 41.10 10.27
C ILE A 484 21.24 41.22 11.27
N PRO A 485 22.22 42.12 11.02
CA PRO A 485 23.30 42.32 11.97
C PRO A 485 22.77 42.91 13.30
N LEU A 486 23.12 42.24 14.39
CA LEU A 486 22.74 42.72 15.75
C LEU A 486 23.82 43.67 16.25
N SER A 487 23.40 44.79 16.86
CA SER A 487 24.30 45.73 17.53
C SER A 487 24.70 45.32 18.96
N PHE A 488 24.66 44.00 19.26
CA PHE A 488 24.80 43.47 20.64
C PHE A 488 26.25 43.40 21.12
N LEU A 489 27.23 43.35 20.22
CA LEU A 489 28.67 43.28 20.54
C LEU A 489 29.45 44.59 20.18
N TYR A 490 28.77 45.66 19.88
CA TYR A 490 29.36 46.97 19.68
C TYR A 490 29.16 47.86 20.87
#